data_cb45a648c2b12e5b762826f86bcbe9d4
#
_entry.id   cb45a648c2b12e5b762826f86bcbe9d4
#
_cell.length_a   1.000
_cell.length_b   1.000
_cell.length_c   1.000
_cell.angle_alpha   90.00
_cell.angle_beta   90.00
_cell.angle_gamma   90.00
#
_symmetry.space_group_name_H-M   'P 1'
#
loop_
_entity.id
_entity.type
_entity.pdbx_description
1 polymer ?
#
loop_
_entity_poly.entity_id
_entity_poly.type
_entity_poly.pdbx_seq_one_letter_code
_entity_poly.pdbx_strand_id
1 'polypeptide(L)'
;MGKLSFLLKEPVEYIVERPVIEEALPHRDPFLFVDEVHLFGEQRYMMGLRRFTGREAFFRGHFPNYPVVPGVMILECMAQAVGAAIMQNPKLKGKEAFFMSIDYAKFRKQVRPGDLLKIAIEVLRSGKITKIYAEAYTHNGLCTEAELNFIIVD
;
A
#
# COMPACT_ATOMS: atom_id res chain seq x y z
N MET A 1 -11.75 5.01 14.45
CA MET A 1 -10.60 4.15 14.09
C MET A 1 -11.12 2.94 13.32
N GLY A 2 -10.36 2.49 12.34
CA GLY A 2 -10.72 1.30 11.58
C GLY A 2 -10.39 0.02 12.30
N LYS A 3 -10.89 -1.10 11.76
CA LYS A 3 -10.73 -2.41 12.40
C LYS A 3 -9.28 -2.95 12.34
N LEU A 4 -8.42 -2.36 11.50
CA LEU A 4 -7.00 -2.75 11.43
C LEU A 4 -6.09 -1.80 12.22
N SER A 5 -6.67 -0.89 13.01
CA SER A 5 -5.86 0.09 13.77
C SER A 5 -4.89 -0.57 14.75
N PHE A 6 -5.18 -1.79 15.20
CA PHE A 6 -4.27 -2.52 16.10
C PHE A 6 -2.90 -2.76 15.44
N LEU A 7 -2.83 -2.84 14.10
CA LEU A 7 -1.55 -3.04 13.40
C LEU A 7 -0.59 -1.87 13.57
N LEU A 8 -1.11 -0.67 13.89
CA LEU A 8 -0.25 0.50 14.09
C LEU A 8 0.69 0.32 15.29
N LYS A 9 0.35 -0.56 16.21
CA LYS A 9 1.12 -0.82 17.44
C LYS A 9 1.65 -2.26 17.50
N GLU A 10 1.39 -3.07 16.48
CA GLU A 10 1.80 -4.46 16.48
C GLU A 10 3.31 -4.56 16.31
N PRO A 11 4.01 -5.43 17.08
CA PRO A 11 5.44 -5.64 16.88
C PRO A 11 5.75 -6.15 15.48
N VAL A 12 6.71 -5.50 14.81
CA VAL A 12 7.13 -5.87 13.46
C VAL A 12 8.10 -7.03 13.56
N GLU A 13 7.85 -8.10 12.81
CA GLU A 13 8.74 -9.27 12.78
C GLU A 13 9.83 -9.11 11.73
N TYR A 14 9.48 -8.56 10.56
CA TYR A 14 10.43 -8.39 9.47
C TYR A 14 10.09 -7.15 8.65
N ILE A 15 11.13 -6.42 8.22
CA ILE A 15 10.97 -5.23 7.38
C ILE A 15 11.50 -5.53 5.98
N VAL A 16 10.63 -5.37 4.98
CA VAL A 16 11.00 -5.43 3.57
C VAL A 16 11.41 -4.02 3.16
N GLU A 17 12.71 -3.81 2.96
CA GLU A 17 13.26 -2.49 2.64
C GLU A 17 13.30 -2.24 1.14
N ARG A 18 13.57 -1.02 0.75
CA ARG A 18 13.51 -0.55 -0.64
C ARG A 18 14.25 -1.45 -1.64
N PRO A 19 15.50 -1.90 -1.39
CA PRO A 19 16.18 -2.79 -2.35
C PRO A 19 15.42 -4.09 -2.61
N VAL A 20 14.82 -4.67 -1.57
CA VAL A 20 14.05 -5.91 -1.69
C VAL A 20 12.72 -5.65 -2.40
N ILE A 21 12.10 -4.49 -2.13
CA ILE A 21 10.88 -4.07 -2.83
C ILE A 21 11.16 -3.97 -4.34
N GLU A 22 12.30 -3.39 -4.73
CA GLU A 22 12.66 -3.24 -6.13
C GLU A 22 12.95 -4.57 -6.82
N GLU A 23 13.40 -5.58 -6.07
CA GLU A 23 13.51 -6.94 -6.61
C GLU A 23 12.15 -7.58 -6.82
N ALA A 24 11.20 -7.28 -5.93
CA ALA A 24 9.86 -7.88 -5.94
C ALA A 24 8.93 -7.24 -6.97
N LEU A 25 9.04 -5.94 -7.19
CA LEU A 25 8.15 -5.16 -8.05
C LEU A 25 8.90 -4.60 -9.25
N PRO A 26 8.26 -4.59 -10.45
CA PRO A 26 8.86 -3.95 -11.63
C PRO A 26 8.80 -2.43 -11.59
N HIS A 27 7.97 -1.86 -10.73
CA HIS A 27 7.79 -0.40 -10.60
C HIS A 27 9.10 0.29 -10.27
N ARG A 28 9.29 1.50 -10.81
CA ARG A 28 10.45 2.34 -10.54
C ARG A 28 10.01 3.79 -10.42
N ASP A 29 10.85 4.62 -9.80
CA ASP A 29 10.63 6.05 -9.75
C ASP A 29 10.32 6.57 -11.16
N PRO A 30 9.30 7.40 -11.36
CA PRO A 30 8.46 8.08 -10.36
C PRO A 30 7.19 7.34 -9.94
N PHE A 31 7.05 6.06 -10.24
CA PHE A 31 5.84 5.30 -9.97
C PHE A 31 6.03 4.17 -8.94
N LEU A 32 7.05 4.23 -8.11
CA LEU A 32 7.22 3.31 -6.97
C LEU A 32 6.83 4.06 -5.70
N PHE A 33 5.69 3.67 -5.12
CA PHE A 33 5.02 4.41 -4.03
C PHE A 33 4.97 3.64 -2.71
N VAL A 34 5.96 2.81 -2.45
CA VAL A 34 6.10 2.15 -1.15
C VAL A 34 7.56 2.20 -0.73
N ASP A 35 7.80 2.65 0.50
CA ASP A 35 9.17 2.82 1.01
C ASP A 35 9.61 1.61 1.83
N GLU A 36 8.70 1.05 2.62
CA GLU A 36 8.92 -0.15 3.43
C GLU A 36 7.64 -0.95 3.52
N VAL A 37 7.78 -2.26 3.74
CA VAL A 37 6.65 -3.10 4.09
C VAL A 37 7.01 -3.86 5.36
N HIS A 38 6.17 -3.75 6.37
CA HIS A 38 6.33 -4.43 7.65
C HIS A 38 5.52 -5.71 7.65
N LEU A 39 6.17 -6.82 7.94
CA LEU A 39 5.54 -8.13 8.07
C LEU A 39 5.42 -8.49 9.55
N PHE A 40 4.28 -9.06 9.91
CA PHE A 40 3.97 -9.46 11.27
C PHE A 40 4.04 -10.98 11.40
N GLY A 41 4.00 -11.49 12.62
CA GLY A 41 4.03 -12.94 12.86
C GLY A 41 2.86 -13.66 12.22
N GLU A 42 1.71 -13.02 12.13
CA GLU A 42 0.54 -13.56 11.44
C GLU A 42 0.56 -13.09 9.98
N GLN A 43 0.77 -14.02 9.06
CA GLN A 43 1.05 -13.72 7.65
C GLN A 43 -0.08 -13.03 6.88
N ARG A 44 -1.31 -13.09 7.40
CA ARG A 44 -2.42 -12.41 6.72
C ARG A 44 -2.41 -10.90 6.91
N TYR A 45 -1.53 -10.38 7.79
CA TYR A 45 -1.44 -8.95 8.07
C TYR A 45 -0.10 -8.38 7.62
N MET A 46 -0.13 -7.16 7.10
CA MET A 46 1.07 -6.43 6.70
C MET A 46 0.81 -4.93 6.78
N MET A 47 1.87 -4.14 6.76
CA MET A 47 1.75 -2.69 6.73
C MET A 47 2.73 -2.10 5.74
N GLY A 48 2.23 -1.31 4.79
CA GLY A 48 3.05 -0.53 3.89
C GLY A 48 3.30 0.86 4.46
N LEU A 49 4.47 1.43 4.18
CA LEU A 49 4.82 2.80 4.56
C LEU A 49 5.22 3.60 3.35
N ARG A 50 4.69 4.81 3.24
CA ARG A 50 5.08 5.77 2.20
C ARG A 50 5.14 7.17 2.77
N ARG A 51 6.32 7.81 2.67
CA ARG A 51 6.48 9.23 2.97
C ARG A 51 6.32 10.03 1.67
N PHE A 52 5.33 10.92 1.63
CA PHE A 52 5.19 11.84 0.50
C PHE A 52 6.05 13.07 0.78
N THR A 53 7.05 13.29 -0.08
CA THR A 53 8.05 14.34 0.16
C THR A 53 7.55 15.74 -0.21
N GLY A 54 6.57 15.82 -1.11
CA GLY A 54 6.11 17.08 -1.69
C GLY A 54 6.71 17.34 -3.06
N ARG A 55 7.70 16.55 -3.47
CA ARG A 55 8.36 16.71 -4.79
C ARG A 55 7.76 15.80 -5.86
N GLU A 56 6.81 14.96 -5.51
CA GLU A 56 6.14 14.11 -6.47
C GLU A 56 5.43 14.96 -7.53
N ALA A 57 5.57 14.57 -8.79
CA ALA A 57 5.13 15.38 -9.92
C ALA A 57 3.63 15.69 -9.93
N PHE A 58 2.81 14.76 -9.40
CA PHE A 58 1.35 14.96 -9.41
C PHE A 58 0.89 16.15 -8.55
N PHE A 59 1.68 16.58 -7.56
CA PHE A 59 1.28 17.70 -6.71
C PHE A 59 1.19 19.02 -7.48
N ARG A 60 1.93 19.16 -8.59
CA ARG A 60 1.88 20.39 -9.38
C ARG A 60 0.53 20.61 -10.04
N GLY A 61 -0.16 19.51 -10.36
CA GLY A 61 -1.47 19.57 -11.00
C GLY A 61 -2.63 19.24 -10.08
N HIS A 62 -2.36 18.69 -8.90
CA HIS A 62 -3.44 18.17 -8.04
C HIS A 62 -3.28 18.70 -6.60
N PHE A 63 -3.48 19.94 -6.32
CA PHE A 63 -3.85 21.04 -7.20
C PHE A 63 -2.80 22.15 -7.05
N PRO A 64 -2.63 23.06 -8.03
CA PRO A 64 -1.52 24.04 -8.00
C PRO A 64 -1.39 24.84 -6.71
N ASN A 65 -2.50 25.29 -6.14
CA ASN A 65 -2.49 26.10 -4.91
C ASN A 65 -2.92 25.33 -3.67
N TYR A 66 -3.17 24.03 -3.80
CA TYR A 66 -3.60 23.18 -2.70
C TYR A 66 -3.24 21.73 -2.98
N PRO A 67 -1.95 21.37 -2.82
CA PRO A 67 -1.53 20.01 -3.18
C PRO A 67 -2.07 18.96 -2.22
N VAL A 68 -2.66 17.92 -2.80
CA VAL A 68 -3.13 16.73 -2.08
C VAL A 68 -2.77 15.49 -2.87
N VAL A 69 -2.53 14.39 -2.18
CA VAL A 69 -2.29 13.10 -2.84
C VAL A 69 -3.60 12.65 -3.51
N PRO A 70 -3.61 12.39 -4.83
CA PRO A 70 -4.81 11.86 -5.47
C PRO A 70 -5.24 10.56 -4.81
N GLY A 71 -6.56 10.41 -4.57
CA GLY A 71 -7.08 9.21 -3.90
C GLY A 71 -6.68 7.92 -4.60
N VAL A 72 -6.69 7.92 -5.94
CA VAL A 72 -6.30 6.74 -6.72
C VAL A 72 -4.85 6.34 -6.49
N MET A 73 -3.97 7.28 -6.15
CA MET A 73 -2.57 6.98 -5.82
C MET A 73 -2.45 6.29 -4.47
N ILE A 74 -3.37 6.55 -3.56
CA ILE A 74 -3.40 5.82 -2.27
C ILE A 74 -3.76 4.37 -2.53
N LEU A 75 -4.71 4.11 -3.42
CA LEU A 75 -5.04 2.73 -3.81
C LEU A 75 -3.85 2.05 -4.48
N GLU A 76 -3.08 2.77 -5.29
CA GLU A 76 -1.85 2.25 -5.89
C GLU A 76 -0.80 1.92 -4.83
N CYS A 77 -0.66 2.76 -3.80
CA CYS A 77 0.23 2.46 -2.66
C CYS A 77 -0.18 1.14 -1.98
N MET A 78 -1.48 0.94 -1.78
CA MET A 78 -2.00 -0.31 -1.20
C MET A 78 -1.63 -1.51 -2.08
N ALA A 79 -1.82 -1.39 -3.39
CA ALA A 79 -1.50 -2.44 -4.34
C ALA A 79 -0.03 -2.80 -4.31
N GLN A 80 0.84 -1.79 -4.32
CA GLN A 80 2.29 -2.03 -4.31
C GLN A 80 2.75 -2.64 -2.99
N ALA A 81 2.17 -2.20 -1.87
CA ALA A 81 2.53 -2.76 -0.57
C ALA A 81 2.19 -4.25 -0.50
N VAL A 82 0.98 -4.64 -0.93
CA VAL A 82 0.61 -6.05 -0.91
C VAL A 82 1.44 -6.85 -1.92
N GLY A 83 1.71 -6.28 -3.08
CA GLY A 83 2.55 -6.93 -4.09
C GLY A 83 3.96 -7.22 -3.56
N ALA A 84 4.58 -6.23 -2.93
CA ALA A 84 5.91 -6.40 -2.35
C ALA A 84 5.92 -7.47 -1.25
N ALA A 85 4.84 -7.53 -0.45
CA ALA A 85 4.75 -8.50 0.63
C ALA A 85 4.55 -9.93 0.11
N ILE A 86 3.59 -10.14 -0.79
CA ILE A 86 3.30 -11.50 -1.27
C ILE A 86 4.41 -12.07 -2.12
N MET A 87 5.18 -11.23 -2.81
CA MET A 87 6.33 -11.68 -3.61
C MET A 87 7.51 -12.14 -2.76
N GLN A 88 7.45 -11.98 -1.44
CA GLN A 88 8.41 -12.61 -0.54
C GLN A 88 8.23 -14.12 -0.46
N ASN A 89 7.08 -14.65 -0.88
CA ASN A 89 6.87 -16.09 -0.99
C ASN A 89 7.65 -16.62 -2.20
N PRO A 90 8.61 -17.55 -2.01
CA PRO A 90 9.44 -18.05 -3.11
C PRO A 90 8.62 -18.66 -4.26
N LYS A 91 7.43 -19.18 -3.98
CA LYS A 91 6.55 -19.76 -5.00
C LYS A 91 6.01 -18.73 -5.97
N LEU A 92 6.02 -17.44 -5.60
CA LEU A 92 5.50 -16.36 -6.43
C LEU A 92 6.61 -15.54 -7.09
N LYS A 93 7.87 -15.92 -6.89
CA LYS A 93 8.99 -15.20 -7.46
C LYS A 93 8.89 -15.16 -8.99
N GLY A 94 9.04 -13.96 -9.56
CA GLY A 94 8.94 -13.75 -11.00
C GLY A 94 7.53 -13.54 -11.51
N LYS A 95 6.54 -13.66 -10.65
CA LYS A 95 5.15 -13.37 -11.01
C LYS A 95 4.82 -11.90 -10.78
N GLU A 96 3.73 -11.45 -11.36
CA GLU A 96 3.27 -10.07 -11.20
C GLU A 96 1.81 -10.06 -10.75
N ALA A 97 1.45 -9.01 -9.99
CA ALA A 97 0.09 -8.80 -9.53
C ALA A 97 -0.50 -7.59 -10.25
N PHE A 98 -1.66 -7.76 -10.83
CA PHE A 98 -2.39 -6.67 -11.48
C PHE A 98 -3.73 -6.45 -10.82
N PHE A 99 -4.19 -5.19 -10.78
CA PHE A 99 -5.54 -4.90 -10.36
C PHE A 99 -6.54 -5.69 -11.21
N MET A 100 -7.47 -6.37 -10.53
CA MET A 100 -8.59 -7.02 -11.20
C MET A 100 -9.88 -6.23 -10.98
N SER A 101 -10.11 -5.78 -9.75
CA SER A 101 -11.29 -4.99 -9.43
C SER A 101 -11.11 -4.27 -8.10
N ILE A 102 -11.92 -3.24 -7.91
CA ILE A 102 -12.06 -2.50 -6.66
C ILE A 102 -13.50 -2.69 -6.23
N ASP A 103 -13.72 -3.41 -5.12
CA ASP A 103 -15.07 -3.66 -4.64
C ASP A 103 -15.66 -2.41 -4.00
N TYR A 104 -14.84 -1.68 -3.24
CA TYR A 104 -15.18 -0.33 -2.80
C TYR A 104 -13.92 0.41 -2.37
N ALA A 105 -14.03 1.72 -2.31
CA ALA A 105 -13.03 2.60 -1.73
C ALA A 105 -13.73 3.81 -1.13
N LYS A 106 -13.29 4.23 0.06
CA LYS A 106 -13.80 5.43 0.72
C LYS A 106 -12.63 6.32 1.08
N PHE A 107 -12.72 7.59 0.68
CA PHE A 107 -11.70 8.60 0.91
C PHE A 107 -12.25 9.57 1.97
N ARG A 108 -11.75 9.46 3.21
CA ARG A 108 -12.32 10.18 4.35
C ARG A 108 -11.57 11.45 4.71
N LYS A 109 -10.24 11.43 4.52
CA LYS A 109 -9.37 12.56 4.87
C LYS A 109 -8.28 12.70 3.83
N GLN A 110 -7.81 13.92 3.66
CA GLN A 110 -6.75 14.24 2.70
C GLN A 110 -5.39 13.77 3.20
N VAL A 111 -4.54 13.37 2.26
CA VAL A 111 -3.13 13.11 2.49
C VAL A 111 -2.36 14.23 1.80
N ARG A 112 -1.46 14.88 2.52
CA ARG A 112 -0.78 16.10 2.11
C ARG A 112 0.71 15.87 1.93
N PRO A 113 1.40 16.76 1.18
CA PRO A 113 2.86 16.71 1.11
C PRO A 113 3.47 16.67 2.51
N GLY A 114 4.47 15.80 2.69
CA GLY A 114 5.13 15.62 3.97
C GLY A 114 4.53 14.55 4.87
N ASP A 115 3.32 14.08 4.56
CA ASP A 115 2.67 13.06 5.39
C ASP A 115 3.34 11.70 5.24
N LEU A 116 3.41 10.97 6.36
CA LEU A 116 3.74 9.56 6.35
C LEU A 116 2.45 8.76 6.30
N LEU A 117 2.27 8.02 5.23
CA LEU A 117 1.12 7.15 5.05
C LEU A 117 1.46 5.75 5.55
N LYS A 118 0.68 5.24 6.48
CA LYS A 118 0.76 3.88 6.99
C LYS A 118 -0.46 3.10 6.49
N ILE A 119 -0.21 2.02 5.79
CA ILE A 119 -1.26 1.24 5.14
C ILE A 119 -1.35 -0.11 5.82
N ALA A 120 -2.37 -0.29 6.66
CA ALA A 120 -2.65 -1.56 7.33
C ALA A 120 -3.44 -2.45 6.36
N ILE A 121 -3.01 -3.69 6.18
CA ILE A 121 -3.59 -4.59 5.18
C ILE A 121 -3.89 -5.93 5.83
N GLU A 122 -5.08 -6.46 5.52
CA GLU A 122 -5.47 -7.82 5.81
C GLU A 122 -5.72 -8.56 4.51
N VAL A 123 -5.07 -9.72 4.33
CA VAL A 123 -5.33 -10.59 3.18
C VAL A 123 -6.55 -11.44 3.50
N LEU A 124 -7.64 -11.21 2.76
CA LEU A 124 -8.90 -11.91 2.96
C LEU A 124 -8.94 -13.22 2.18
N ARG A 125 -8.26 -13.27 1.04
CA ARG A 125 -8.17 -14.44 0.18
C ARG A 125 -6.85 -14.40 -0.55
N SER A 126 -6.11 -15.50 -0.53
CA SER A 126 -4.84 -15.62 -1.26
C SER A 126 -4.95 -16.69 -2.33
N GLY A 127 -4.10 -16.59 -3.37
CA GLY A 127 -4.08 -17.50 -4.50
C GLY A 127 -3.91 -16.73 -5.80
N LYS A 128 -4.33 -17.35 -6.90
CA LYS A 128 -4.29 -16.69 -8.21
C LYS A 128 -5.08 -15.38 -8.20
N ILE A 129 -6.21 -15.38 -7.50
CA ILE A 129 -6.96 -14.16 -7.20
C ILE A 129 -6.76 -13.87 -5.72
N THR A 130 -6.21 -12.70 -5.43
CA THR A 130 -5.92 -12.26 -4.07
C THR A 130 -6.84 -11.10 -3.73
N LYS A 131 -7.53 -11.20 -2.59
CA LYS A 131 -8.41 -10.14 -2.10
C LYS A 131 -7.86 -9.59 -0.81
N ILE A 132 -7.84 -8.26 -0.69
CA ILE A 132 -7.39 -7.58 0.52
C ILE A 132 -8.42 -6.56 0.99
N TYR A 133 -8.36 -6.28 2.30
CA TYR A 133 -8.95 -5.10 2.90
C TYR A 133 -7.80 -4.23 3.43
N ALA A 134 -7.86 -2.94 3.18
CA ALA A 134 -6.78 -2.03 3.57
C ALA A 134 -7.31 -0.75 4.17
N GLU A 135 -6.57 -0.21 5.13
CA GLU A 135 -6.83 1.07 5.78
C GLU A 135 -5.56 1.90 5.77
N ALA A 136 -5.66 3.11 5.22
CA ALA A 136 -4.54 4.03 5.17
C ALA A 136 -4.69 5.11 6.24
N TYR A 137 -3.61 5.33 6.99
CA TYR A 137 -3.56 6.25 8.13
C TYR A 137 -2.46 7.28 7.95
N THR A 138 -2.74 8.51 8.37
CA THR A 138 -1.72 9.53 8.64
C THR A 138 -1.85 9.96 10.10
N HIS A 139 -1.10 10.98 10.51
CA HIS A 139 -1.25 11.56 11.85
C HIS A 139 -2.67 12.09 12.13
N ASN A 140 -3.47 12.32 11.07
CA ASN A 140 -4.87 12.76 11.21
C ASN A 140 -5.86 11.60 11.37
N GLY A 141 -5.38 10.36 11.41
CA GLY A 141 -6.21 9.18 11.58
C GLY A 141 -6.50 8.48 10.26
N LEU A 142 -7.62 7.76 10.20
CA LEU A 142 -8.02 6.98 9.02
C LEU A 142 -8.34 7.90 7.84
N CYS A 143 -7.58 7.76 6.77
CA CYS A 143 -7.73 8.58 5.57
C CYS A 143 -8.52 7.87 4.47
N THR A 144 -8.24 6.59 4.26
CA THR A 144 -8.82 5.81 3.16
C THR A 144 -9.00 4.38 3.58
N GLU A 145 -10.11 3.77 3.16
CA GLU A 145 -10.30 2.32 3.31
C GLU A 145 -10.77 1.74 1.98
N ALA A 146 -10.39 0.50 1.70
CA ALA A 146 -10.73 -0.12 0.42
C ALA A 146 -10.72 -1.65 0.50
N GLU A 147 -11.50 -2.28 -0.37
CA GLU A 147 -11.38 -3.71 -0.70
C GLU A 147 -10.94 -3.82 -2.15
N LEU A 148 -9.82 -4.50 -2.36
CA LEU A 148 -9.16 -4.60 -3.65
C LEU A 148 -8.95 -6.07 -4.02
N ASN A 149 -9.05 -6.36 -5.31
CA ASN A 149 -8.78 -7.69 -5.84
C ASN A 149 -7.67 -7.63 -6.88
N PHE A 150 -6.78 -8.60 -6.83
CA PHE A 150 -5.65 -8.71 -7.75
C PHE A 150 -5.61 -10.07 -8.40
N ILE A 151 -5.11 -10.12 -9.63
CA ILE A 151 -4.80 -11.38 -10.30
C ILE A 151 -3.28 -11.53 -10.37
N ILE A 152 -2.81 -12.72 -9.98
CA ILE A 152 -1.38 -13.04 -10.01
C ILE A 152 -1.11 -13.79 -11.32
N VAL A 153 -0.19 -13.28 -12.13
CA VAL A 153 0.13 -13.85 -13.44
C VAL A 153 1.61 -14.13 -13.58
N ASP A 154 1.94 -15.04 -14.46
CA ASP A 154 3.33 -15.43 -14.77
C ASP A 154 4.04 -14.38 -15.61
#